data_e6df764bcbbcf846ddb257e34af69837
#
_entry.id   e6df764bcbbcf846ddb257e34af69837
#
_cell.length_a   1.000
_cell.length_b   1.000
_cell.length_c   1.000
_cell.angle_alpha   90.00
_cell.angle_beta   90.00
_cell.angle_gamma   90.00
#
_symmetry.space_group_name_H-M   'P 1'
#
loop_
_entity.id
_entity.type
_entity.pdbx_description
1 polymer ?
#
loop_
_entity_poly.entity_id
_entity_poly.type
_entity_poly.pdbx_seq_one_letter_code
_entity_poly.pdbx_strand_id
1 'polypeptide(L)'
;MLLEELIGTATANKNGLMSKIFAVTDIERGKGLIIDYKVDSNGLYTSSSLIEIYVYSGANTAFYRVMSIPTGSKNIEIKYMGTHWCDFKYANSKLYVLPKSDDSSISYKVSLVRRTRPIFSTIDFSDFSNITGEIITPTPD
;
A
#
# COMPACT_ATOMS: atom_id res chain seq x y z
N MET A 1 -5.70 11.54 36.63
CA MET A 1 -4.61 11.30 35.71
C MET A 1 -3.83 12.56 35.47
N LEU A 2 -2.56 12.42 35.58
CA LEU A 2 -1.67 13.53 35.30
C LEU A 2 -1.57 13.76 33.81
N LEU A 3 -1.36 14.99 33.42
CA LEU A 3 -1.18 15.31 32.00
C LEU A 3 -0.02 14.52 31.40
N GLU A 4 1.06 14.41 32.15
CA GLU A 4 2.22 13.63 31.72
C GLU A 4 1.86 12.16 31.49
N GLU A 5 1.10 11.59 32.41
CA GLU A 5 0.64 10.22 32.28
C GLU A 5 -0.32 10.08 31.10
N LEU A 6 -1.19 11.07 30.93
CA LEU A 6 -2.09 11.11 29.80
C LEU A 6 -1.30 11.21 28.50
N ILE A 7 -0.29 12.06 28.46
CA ILE A 7 0.54 12.21 27.28
C ILE A 7 1.39 10.96 27.08
N GLY A 8 1.97 10.42 28.15
CA GLY A 8 2.76 9.18 28.06
C GLY A 8 1.90 8.01 27.66
N THR A 9 0.76 7.84 28.31
CA THR A 9 -0.20 6.80 27.95
C THR A 9 -0.81 7.09 26.59
N ALA A 10 -1.14 8.34 26.33
CA ALA A 10 -1.63 8.73 25.03
C ALA A 10 -0.53 8.62 23.97
N THR A 11 0.72 8.82 24.34
CA THR A 11 1.83 8.59 23.42
C THR A 11 1.97 7.10 23.15
N ALA A 12 1.86 6.26 24.16
CA ALA A 12 1.87 4.82 23.99
C ALA A 12 0.58 4.34 23.33
N ASN A 13 -0.57 4.76 23.84
CA ASN A 13 -1.86 4.32 23.31
C ASN A 13 -2.29 5.14 22.13
N LYS A 14 -2.03 6.40 22.15
CA LYS A 14 -2.36 7.31 21.06
C LYS A 14 -1.40 7.13 19.91
N ASN A 15 -0.15 6.89 20.18
CA ASN A 15 0.76 6.45 19.15
C ASN A 15 0.37 5.05 18.69
N GLY A 16 -0.04 4.20 19.61
CA GLY A 16 -0.57 2.91 19.26
C GLY A 16 -1.85 3.02 18.46
N LEU A 17 -2.74 3.92 18.83
CA LEU A 17 -3.97 4.17 18.11
C LEU A 17 -3.69 4.81 16.75
N MET A 18 -2.83 5.80 16.70
CA MET A 18 -2.38 6.38 15.45
C MET A 18 -1.58 5.39 14.65
N SER A 19 -0.82 4.54 15.32
CA SER A 19 -0.08 3.48 14.66
C SER A 19 -1.00 2.46 14.01
N LYS A 20 -2.16 2.18 14.59
CA LYS A 20 -3.15 1.31 13.93
C LYS A 20 -3.65 1.91 12.62
N ILE A 21 -3.64 3.21 12.50
CA ILE A 21 -4.12 3.92 11.30
C ILE A 21 -2.96 4.20 10.35
N PHE A 22 -1.82 4.64 10.91
CA PHE A 22 -0.69 5.14 10.12
C PHE A 22 0.58 4.31 10.31
N ALA A 23 0.52 3.19 11.01
CA ALA A 23 1.69 2.36 11.25
C ALA A 23 2.20 1.72 9.97
N VAL A 24 3.51 1.52 9.93
CA VAL A 24 4.12 0.67 8.93
C VAL A 24 3.74 -0.78 9.25
N THR A 25 3.24 -1.47 8.25
CA THR A 25 2.88 -2.88 8.35
C THR A 25 3.79 -3.68 7.44
N ASP A 26 4.44 -4.68 8.00
CA ASP A 26 5.26 -5.61 7.23
C ASP A 26 4.40 -6.77 6.76
N ILE A 27 4.59 -7.20 5.52
CA ILE A 27 4.00 -8.44 5.05
C ILE A 27 5.03 -9.56 5.09
N GLU A 28 4.56 -10.79 5.02
CA GLU A 28 5.43 -11.94 5.01
C GLU A 28 6.40 -11.86 3.83
N ARG A 29 7.67 -12.13 4.10
CA ARG A 29 8.71 -12.15 3.08
C ARG A 29 8.38 -13.16 1.99
N GLY A 30 8.63 -12.79 0.75
CA GLY A 30 8.36 -13.67 -0.38
C GLY A 30 6.92 -13.60 -0.89
N LYS A 31 6.16 -12.63 -0.41
CA LYS A 31 4.79 -12.38 -0.86
C LYS A 31 4.69 -11.06 -1.60
N GLY A 32 3.69 -10.95 -2.45
CA GLY A 32 3.24 -9.69 -3.00
C GLY A 32 2.15 -9.06 -2.14
N LEU A 33 1.87 -7.80 -2.38
CA LEU A 33 0.85 -7.05 -1.66
C LEU A 33 -0.36 -6.85 -2.56
N ILE A 34 -1.55 -7.01 -1.99
CA ILE A 34 -2.81 -6.69 -2.66
C ILE A 34 -3.46 -5.52 -1.92
N ILE A 35 -3.80 -4.48 -2.67
CA ILE A 35 -4.54 -3.33 -2.16
C ILE A 35 -5.92 -3.35 -2.81
N ASP A 36 -6.95 -3.62 -2.02
CA ASP A 36 -8.33 -3.65 -2.51
C ASP A 36 -8.99 -2.29 -2.23
N TYR A 37 -9.26 -1.55 -3.29
CA TYR A 37 -9.82 -0.21 -3.20
C TYR A 37 -11.35 -0.19 -3.03
N LYS A 38 -12.00 -1.32 -3.10
CA LYS A 38 -13.45 -1.41 -2.91
C LYS A 38 -14.20 -0.42 -3.79
N VAL A 39 -14.02 -0.54 -5.09
CA VAL A 39 -14.74 0.29 -6.05
C VAL A 39 -16.24 0.02 -5.91
N ASP A 40 -17.04 1.07 -5.89
CA ASP A 40 -18.49 0.95 -5.74
C ASP A 40 -19.16 0.38 -7.00
N SER A 41 -20.49 0.23 -6.94
CA SER A 41 -21.26 -0.33 -8.06
C SER A 41 -21.22 0.53 -9.34
N ASN A 42 -20.83 1.79 -9.21
CA ASN A 42 -20.67 2.69 -10.36
C ASN A 42 -19.25 2.70 -10.91
N GLY A 43 -18.36 1.88 -10.35
CA GLY A 43 -16.97 1.82 -10.77
C GLY A 43 -16.09 2.92 -10.20
N LEU A 44 -16.55 3.61 -9.17
CA LEU A 44 -15.80 4.69 -8.53
C LEU A 44 -15.16 4.21 -7.23
N TYR A 45 -13.97 4.71 -6.96
CA TYR A 45 -13.36 4.48 -5.66
C TYR A 45 -14.20 5.15 -4.57
N THR A 46 -14.37 4.45 -3.46
CA THR A 46 -15.14 4.99 -2.35
C THR A 46 -14.38 6.04 -1.56
N SER A 47 -13.08 6.10 -1.72
CA SER A 47 -12.26 7.08 -1.01
C SER A 47 -10.98 7.41 -1.76
N SER A 48 -10.40 8.55 -1.40
CA SER A 48 -9.04 8.88 -1.82
C SER A 48 -8.05 8.30 -0.83
N SER A 49 -6.90 7.89 -1.29
CA SER A 49 -5.86 7.40 -0.40
C SER A 49 -4.47 7.70 -0.92
N LEU A 50 -3.55 7.81 0.01
CA LEU A 50 -2.11 7.81 -0.26
C LEU A 50 -1.51 6.67 0.54
N ILE A 51 -0.92 5.73 -0.17
CA ILE A 51 -0.29 4.57 0.43
C ILE A 51 1.19 4.61 0.09
N GLU A 52 2.02 4.49 1.09
CA GLU A 52 3.47 4.44 0.94
C GLU A 52 3.92 3.00 1.07
N ILE A 53 4.75 2.56 0.14
CA ILE A 53 5.23 1.17 0.08
C ILE A 53 6.74 1.20 0.06
N TYR A 54 7.34 0.43 0.95
CA TYR A 54 8.79 0.21 0.99
C TYR A 54 9.07 -1.21 0.54
N VAL A 55 10.00 -1.36 -0.40
CA VAL A 55 10.41 -2.68 -0.87
C VAL A 55 11.92 -2.75 -0.81
N TYR A 56 12.44 -3.80 -0.23
CA TYR A 56 13.88 -3.97 -0.18
C TYR A 56 14.27 -5.44 -0.32
N SER A 57 15.43 -5.64 -0.94
CA SER A 57 16.05 -6.94 -1.11
C SER A 57 17.56 -6.71 -1.24
N GLY A 58 18.29 -7.05 -0.21
CA GLY A 58 19.74 -6.82 -0.21
C GLY A 58 20.09 -5.36 -0.44
N ALA A 59 20.71 -5.05 -1.57
CA ALA A 59 21.12 -3.69 -1.91
C ALA A 59 20.03 -2.87 -2.62
N ASN A 60 18.94 -3.50 -3.02
CA ASN A 60 17.89 -2.82 -3.77
C ASN A 60 16.80 -2.32 -2.83
N THR A 61 16.55 -1.03 -2.88
CA THR A 61 15.52 -0.38 -2.08
C THR A 61 14.70 0.52 -2.97
N ALA A 62 13.41 0.41 -2.87
CA ALA A 62 12.47 1.26 -3.57
C ALA A 62 11.41 1.77 -2.61
N PHE A 63 11.01 3.00 -2.83
CA PHE A 63 9.94 3.65 -2.10
C PHE A 63 8.89 4.09 -3.11
N TYR A 64 7.64 3.66 -2.91
CA TYR A 64 6.55 4.00 -3.81
C TYR A 64 5.49 4.79 -3.07
N ARG A 65 4.92 5.77 -3.75
CA ARG A 65 3.72 6.47 -3.29
C ARG A 65 2.60 6.15 -4.26
N VAL A 66 1.58 5.50 -3.77
CA VAL A 66 0.41 5.07 -4.55
C VAL A 66 -0.75 5.97 -4.18
N MET A 67 -1.18 6.79 -5.13
CA MET A 67 -2.29 7.71 -4.95
C MET A 67 -3.51 7.22 -5.69
N SER A 68 -4.65 7.19 -5.02
CA SER A 68 -5.94 6.92 -5.64
C SER A 68 -6.88 8.10 -5.41
N ILE A 69 -7.64 8.43 -6.44
CA ILE A 69 -8.59 9.54 -6.40
C ILE A 69 -9.94 9.00 -6.87
N PRO A 70 -11.04 9.30 -6.17
CA PRO A 70 -12.37 8.76 -6.51
C PRO A 70 -13.03 9.51 -7.68
N THR A 71 -12.31 9.62 -8.78
CA THR A 71 -12.83 10.30 -9.97
C THR A 71 -12.68 9.38 -11.17
N GLY A 72 -13.64 8.54 -11.38
CA GLY A 72 -13.60 7.59 -12.47
C GLY A 72 -13.22 6.20 -11.99
N SER A 73 -13.28 5.26 -12.90
CA SER A 73 -13.17 3.84 -12.57
C SER A 73 -11.79 3.40 -12.16
N LYS A 74 -10.76 4.10 -12.60
CA LYS A 74 -9.40 3.75 -12.28
C LYS A 74 -8.56 5.00 -12.37
N ASN A 75 -8.26 5.56 -11.23
CA ASN A 75 -7.42 6.74 -11.16
C ASN A 75 -6.35 6.51 -10.09
N ILE A 76 -5.35 5.71 -10.47
CA ILE A 76 -4.22 5.37 -9.64
C ILE A 76 -2.96 5.94 -10.28
N GLU A 77 -2.20 6.67 -9.49
CA GLU A 77 -0.91 7.20 -9.90
C GLU A 77 0.15 6.73 -8.93
N ILE A 78 1.26 6.23 -9.45
CA ILE A 78 2.35 5.68 -8.65
C ILE A 78 3.62 6.45 -8.95
N LYS A 79 4.23 6.99 -7.91
CA LYS A 79 5.54 7.64 -7.96
C LYS A 79 6.54 6.79 -7.20
N TYR A 80 7.80 6.80 -7.64
CA TYR A 80 8.83 6.04 -6.94
C TYR A 80 10.10 6.83 -6.75
N MET A 81 10.84 6.43 -5.72
CA MET A 81 12.17 6.90 -5.39
C MET A 81 13.06 5.70 -5.13
N GLY A 82 14.31 5.80 -5.51
CA GLY A 82 15.26 4.68 -5.40
C GLY A 82 15.25 3.81 -6.63
N THR A 83 15.57 2.54 -6.46
CA THR A 83 15.60 1.58 -7.55
C THR A 83 14.20 1.04 -7.81
N HIS A 84 13.70 1.18 -9.04
CA HIS A 84 12.41 0.58 -9.38
C HIS A 84 12.52 -0.95 -9.34
N TRP A 85 11.75 -1.56 -8.45
CA TRP A 85 11.94 -2.98 -8.09
C TRP A 85 10.65 -3.81 -8.09
N CYS A 86 9.53 -3.23 -8.54
CA CYS A 86 8.23 -3.90 -8.45
C CYS A 86 7.45 -3.81 -9.74
N ASP A 87 6.62 -4.82 -9.97
CA ASP A 87 5.57 -4.77 -10.97
C ASP A 87 4.24 -4.46 -10.31
N PHE A 88 3.42 -3.67 -10.99
CA PHE A 88 2.10 -3.27 -10.53
C PHE A 88 1.06 -3.69 -11.57
N LYS A 89 0.03 -4.40 -11.12
CA LYS A 89 -1.11 -4.77 -11.97
C LYS A 89 -2.39 -4.35 -11.29
N TYR A 90 -3.33 -3.85 -12.05
CA TYR A 90 -4.66 -3.49 -11.57
C TYR A 90 -5.70 -4.40 -12.21
N ALA A 91 -6.53 -5.04 -11.39
CA ALA A 91 -7.60 -5.90 -11.83
C ALA A 91 -8.68 -5.98 -10.76
N ASN A 92 -9.95 -5.87 -11.16
CA ASN A 92 -11.09 -6.07 -10.26
C ASN A 92 -11.01 -5.24 -8.97
N SER A 93 -10.78 -3.94 -9.11
CA SER A 93 -10.63 -2.98 -8.02
C SER A 93 -9.42 -3.21 -7.10
N LYS A 94 -8.49 -4.05 -7.49
CA LYS A 94 -7.32 -4.40 -6.69
C LYS A 94 -6.05 -4.01 -7.40
N LEU A 95 -5.12 -3.44 -6.65
CA LEU A 95 -3.76 -3.21 -7.12
C LEU A 95 -2.85 -4.28 -6.54
N TYR A 96 -2.16 -4.97 -7.42
CA TYR A 96 -1.21 -6.01 -7.06
C TYR A 96 0.20 -5.48 -7.17
N VAL A 97 0.97 -5.64 -6.12
CA VAL A 97 2.35 -5.17 -6.04
C VAL A 97 3.25 -6.37 -5.83
N LEU A 98 4.14 -6.61 -6.78
CA LEU A 98 5.05 -7.74 -6.70
C LEU A 98 6.49 -7.29 -6.89
N PRO A 99 7.36 -7.53 -5.90
CA PRO A 99 8.79 -7.32 -6.10
C PRO A 99 9.35 -8.26 -7.16
N LYS A 100 10.47 -7.88 -7.77
CA LYS A 100 11.09 -8.72 -8.81
C LYS A 100 11.80 -9.94 -8.26
N SER A 101 12.00 -10.01 -6.96
CA SER A 101 12.65 -11.14 -6.31
C SER A 101 11.82 -11.63 -5.14
N ASP A 102 11.72 -12.95 -4.99
CA ASP A 102 10.94 -13.58 -3.93
C ASP A 102 11.62 -13.52 -2.55
N ASP A 103 12.84 -13.04 -2.48
CA ASP A 103 13.51 -12.79 -1.20
C ASP A 103 13.32 -11.35 -0.71
N SER A 104 12.48 -10.60 -1.37
CA SER A 104 12.21 -9.21 -1.04
C SER A 104 11.21 -9.09 0.10
N SER A 105 11.29 -7.97 0.80
CA SER A 105 10.38 -7.61 1.87
C SER A 105 9.60 -6.37 1.48
N ILE A 106 8.32 -6.39 1.77
CA ILE A 106 7.44 -5.24 1.55
C ILE A 106 6.89 -4.77 2.88
N SER A 107 6.92 -3.47 3.07
CA SER A 107 6.22 -2.79 4.15
C SER A 107 5.34 -1.71 3.55
N TYR A 108 4.19 -1.47 4.14
CA TYR A 108 3.31 -0.42 3.66
C TYR A 108 2.76 0.41 4.81
N LYS A 109 2.32 1.60 4.46
CA LYS A 109 1.74 2.54 5.40
C LYS A 109 0.65 3.33 4.68
N VAL A 110 -0.51 3.45 5.29
CA VAL A 110 -1.55 4.35 4.79
C VAL A 110 -1.28 5.73 5.37
N SER A 111 -0.90 6.67 4.52
CA SER A 111 -0.53 8.02 4.96
C SER A 111 -1.71 8.97 4.92
N LEU A 112 -2.66 8.73 4.05
CA LEU A 112 -3.87 9.53 3.94
C LEU A 112 -5.00 8.63 3.47
N VAL A 113 -6.14 8.73 4.11
CA VAL A 113 -7.36 8.10 3.65
C VAL A 113 -8.53 9.02 3.97
N ARG A 114 -9.41 9.16 3.00
CA ARG A 114 -10.65 9.88 3.15
C ARG A 114 -11.79 8.89 2.97
N ARG A 115 -12.64 8.74 3.97
CA ARG A 115 -13.76 7.81 4.05
C ARG A 115 -13.30 6.38 4.33
N THR A 116 -13.34 5.50 3.34
CA THR A 116 -13.12 4.08 3.55
C THR A 116 -11.68 3.70 3.26
N ARG A 117 -11.06 3.03 4.22
CA ARG A 117 -9.70 2.53 4.07
C ARG A 117 -9.68 1.32 3.13
N PRO A 118 -8.72 1.24 2.21
CA PRO A 118 -8.54 0.02 1.42
C PRO A 118 -8.23 -1.19 2.30
N ILE A 119 -8.53 -2.38 1.80
CA ILE A 119 -8.21 -3.63 2.46
C ILE A 119 -6.91 -4.17 1.88
N PHE A 120 -6.02 -4.62 2.76
CA PHE A 120 -4.72 -5.16 2.38
C PHE A 120 -4.70 -6.66 2.60
N SER A 121 -4.10 -7.37 1.66
CA SER A 121 -3.86 -8.80 1.75
C SER A 121 -2.58 -9.15 1.00
N THR A 122 -2.24 -10.42 0.95
CA THR A 122 -1.01 -10.87 0.29
C THR A 122 -1.32 -11.86 -0.81
N ILE A 123 -0.37 -12.03 -1.71
CA ILE A 123 -0.46 -12.97 -2.82
C ILE A 123 0.88 -13.70 -2.97
N ASP A 124 0.82 -14.98 -3.30
CA ASP A 124 2.01 -15.75 -3.59
C ASP A 124 2.64 -15.33 -4.92
N PHE A 125 3.95 -15.41 -4.99
CA PHE A 125 4.66 -15.09 -6.23
C PHE A 125 4.17 -15.93 -7.41
N SER A 126 3.91 -17.20 -7.19
CA SER A 126 3.44 -18.09 -8.24
C SER A 126 2.08 -17.70 -8.79
N ASP A 127 1.25 -17.05 -7.99
CA ASP A 127 -0.10 -16.67 -8.39
C ASP A 127 -0.14 -15.33 -9.13
N PHE A 128 0.88 -14.49 -8.95
CA PHE A 128 0.89 -13.16 -9.55
C PHE A 128 0.87 -13.22 -11.09
N SER A 129 1.59 -14.17 -11.67
CA SER A 129 1.63 -14.32 -13.14
C SER A 129 0.27 -14.69 -13.71
N ASN A 130 -0.61 -15.27 -12.90
CA ASN A 130 -1.95 -15.67 -13.32
C ASN A 130 -2.95 -14.50 -13.26
N ILE A 131 -2.55 -13.37 -12.72
CA ILE A 131 -3.42 -12.20 -12.65
C ILE A 131 -3.45 -11.52 -14.01
N THR A 132 -4.63 -11.50 -14.60
CA THR A 132 -4.87 -10.75 -15.83
C THR A 132 -5.33 -9.36 -15.44
N GLY A 133 -4.51 -8.38 -15.73
CA GLY A 133 -4.84 -7.01 -15.35
C GLY A 133 -4.04 -6.00 -16.17
N GLU A 134 -4.35 -4.74 -15.95
CA GLU A 134 -3.63 -3.65 -16.57
C GLU A 134 -2.34 -3.38 -15.82
N ILE A 135 -1.26 -3.29 -16.54
CA ILE A 135 0.04 -2.93 -15.97
C ILE A 135 0.04 -1.43 -15.72
N ILE A 136 0.39 -1.04 -14.49
CA ILE A 136 0.57 0.36 -14.15
C ILE A 136 2.06 0.60 -13.99
N THR A 137 2.58 1.54 -14.76
CA THR A 137 4.00 1.86 -14.74
C THR A 137 4.23 3.04 -13.79
N PRO A 138 5.02 2.87 -12.73
CA PRO A 138 5.40 3.97 -11.87
C PRO A 138 6.25 4.99 -12.62
N THR A 139 6.17 6.24 -12.21
CA THR A 139 7.02 7.30 -12.71
C THR A 139 7.93 7.80 -11.60
N PRO A 140 9.14 8.28 -11.93
CA PRO A 140 10.05 8.84 -10.93
C PRO A 140 9.41 10.02 -10.19
N ASP A 141 9.71 10.09 -8.92
CA ASP A 141 9.25 11.19 -8.07
C ASP A 141 10.08 12.46 -8.31
#